data_11a95605a8482811d4a396870619102b
#
_entry.id   11a95605a8482811d4a396870619102b
#
_cell.length_a   1.000
_cell.length_b   1.000
_cell.length_c   1.000
_cell.angle_alpha   90.00
_cell.angle_beta   90.00
_cell.angle_gamma   90.00
#
_symmetry.space_group_name_H-M   'P 1'
#
loop_
_entity.id
_entity.type
_entity.pdbx_description
1 polymer ?
#
loop_
_entity_poly.entity_id
_entity_poly.type
_entity_poly.pdbx_seq_one_letter_code
_entity_poly.pdbx_strand_id
1 'polypeptide(L)'
;KSGNGKRVVGEGKKWVERGGRGEDRRGAGDIVCDCLAGYGSTAHSIFAVNKRTGQRRKMISVQLPETIDGGSESGRNAVTLGHETISQLCLDRIARALIDIYTTPPLSEQTKVFRLTPSNLKQWRGDGIETAEELEEQMQMFVRTEKDGAAVEHIFFELLLKFGQPLTTPVEVLDVCGTPVHAIHHRPMLFVLSGLSEPMSR
;
A
#
# COMPACT_ATOMS: atom_id res chain seq x y z
N LYS A 1 -21.21 12.99 15.56
CA LYS A 1 -20.20 13.10 16.64
C LYS A 1 -18.89 12.58 16.07
N SER A 2 -17.94 13.49 15.86
CA SER A 2 -16.62 13.28 15.32
C SER A 2 -15.81 12.42 16.30
N GLY A 3 -15.45 11.21 15.91
CA GLY A 3 -14.56 10.34 16.65
C GLY A 3 -13.12 10.87 16.56
N ASN A 4 -12.62 11.38 17.66
CA ASN A 4 -11.26 11.87 17.80
C ASN A 4 -10.29 10.66 17.81
N GLY A 5 -9.75 10.29 16.65
CA GLY A 5 -8.76 9.23 16.50
C GLY A 5 -7.48 9.59 17.25
N LYS A 6 -7.26 8.99 18.40
CA LYS A 6 -6.01 9.17 19.16
C LYS A 6 -4.86 8.51 18.42
N ARG A 7 -3.91 9.32 18.01
CA ARG A 7 -2.63 8.87 17.44
C ARG A 7 -1.82 8.20 18.56
N VAL A 8 -1.51 6.93 18.42
CA VAL A 8 -0.67 6.22 19.39
C VAL A 8 0.58 5.74 18.68
N VAL A 9 1.69 6.38 19.01
CA VAL A 9 3.04 5.96 18.62
C VAL A 9 3.65 5.24 19.83
N GLY A 10 4.06 3.98 19.67
CA GLY A 10 4.65 3.21 20.75
C GLY A 10 5.56 2.09 20.24
N GLU A 11 6.61 1.80 21.00
CA GLU A 11 7.53 0.69 20.71
C GLU A 11 6.82 -0.66 20.84
N GLY A 12 6.92 -1.52 19.83
CA GLY A 12 6.15 -2.77 19.69
C GLY A 12 6.20 -3.72 20.90
N LYS A 13 7.32 -3.79 21.64
CA LYS A 13 7.45 -4.63 22.84
C LYS A 13 6.52 -4.22 23.99
N LYS A 14 6.30 -2.92 24.21
CA LYS A 14 5.42 -2.41 25.27
C LYS A 14 3.94 -2.72 25.05
N TRP A 15 3.56 -3.02 23.83
CA TRP A 15 2.18 -3.35 23.48
C TRP A 15 1.78 -4.78 23.90
N VAL A 16 2.68 -5.75 23.77
CA VAL A 16 2.44 -7.14 24.14
C VAL A 16 2.37 -7.28 25.67
N GLU A 17 3.23 -6.55 26.40
CA GLU A 17 3.29 -6.61 27.87
C GLU A 17 2.11 -5.87 28.55
N ARG A 18 1.63 -4.76 27.98
CA ARG A 18 0.48 -4.02 28.52
C ARG A 18 -0.88 -4.65 28.23
N GLY A 19 -0.98 -5.53 27.25
CA GLY A 19 -2.21 -6.29 26.97
C GLY A 19 -2.56 -7.35 28.03
N GLY A 20 -1.76 -7.50 29.09
CA GLY A 20 -1.95 -8.50 30.14
C GLY A 20 -2.88 -8.11 31.28
N ARG A 21 -3.23 -6.86 31.52
CA ARG A 21 -4.06 -6.43 32.65
C ARG A 21 -4.83 -5.12 32.44
N GLY A 22 -5.45 -4.93 31.33
CA GLY A 22 -6.36 -3.82 31.12
C GLY A 22 -7.28 -4.16 29.96
N GLU A 23 -8.57 -4.05 30.19
CA GLU A 23 -9.56 -4.07 29.12
C GLU A 23 -9.08 -3.13 28.01
N ASP A 24 -8.53 -3.67 26.94
CA ASP A 24 -8.14 -2.90 25.77
C ASP A 24 -9.42 -2.36 25.11
N ARG A 25 -9.84 -1.18 25.57
CA ARG A 25 -11.02 -0.46 25.04
C ARG A 25 -10.85 0.03 23.62
N ARG A 26 -9.78 -0.38 22.92
CA ARG A 26 -9.59 -0.10 21.51
C ARG A 26 -10.43 -1.08 20.71
N GLY A 27 -11.45 -0.51 20.05
CA GLY A 27 -12.50 -1.27 19.36
C GLY A 27 -11.98 -2.12 18.19
N ALA A 28 -12.75 -3.12 17.84
CA ALA A 28 -12.59 -3.83 16.59
C ALA A 28 -12.59 -2.81 15.43
N GLY A 29 -11.46 -2.71 14.69
CA GLY A 29 -11.34 -1.83 13.54
C GLY A 29 -10.36 -0.66 13.67
N ASP A 30 -9.69 -0.49 14.81
CA ASP A 30 -8.66 0.55 14.96
C ASP A 30 -7.52 0.35 13.94
N ILE A 31 -6.96 1.46 13.48
CA ILE A 31 -5.81 1.47 12.57
C ILE A 31 -4.57 1.85 13.37
N VAL A 32 -3.56 1.00 13.33
CA VAL A 32 -2.23 1.25 13.87
C VAL A 32 -1.30 1.62 12.72
N CYS A 33 -0.64 2.77 12.82
CA CYS A 33 0.34 3.22 11.83
C CYS A 33 1.72 3.27 12.49
N ASP A 34 2.68 2.58 11.86
CA ASP A 34 4.09 2.60 12.21
C ASP A 34 4.88 3.14 11.02
N CYS A 35 5.30 4.41 11.13
CA CYS A 35 5.98 5.13 10.05
C CYS A 35 7.48 4.82 9.95
N LEU A 36 8.04 4.08 10.92
CA LEU A 36 9.42 3.60 10.94
C LEU A 36 9.41 2.15 11.44
N ALA A 37 8.85 1.27 10.59
CA ALA A 37 8.53 -0.10 10.99
C ALA A 37 9.76 -0.95 11.36
N GLY A 38 10.96 -0.53 10.96
CA GLY A 38 12.20 -1.24 11.23
C GLY A 38 12.10 -2.70 10.78
N TYR A 39 12.24 -3.61 11.72
CA TYR A 39 12.14 -5.05 11.47
C TYR A 39 10.70 -5.60 11.56
N GLY A 40 9.66 -4.76 11.56
CA GLY A 40 8.27 -5.21 11.57
C GLY A 40 7.75 -5.78 12.89
N SER A 41 8.38 -5.44 14.01
CA SER A 41 7.97 -5.97 15.34
C SER A 41 6.58 -5.52 15.76
N THR A 42 6.17 -4.30 15.41
CA THR A 42 4.84 -3.77 15.69
C THR A 42 3.76 -4.56 14.94
N ALA A 43 3.97 -4.86 13.66
CA ALA A 43 3.04 -5.67 12.87
C ALA A 43 2.88 -7.07 13.47
N HIS A 44 3.98 -7.75 13.82
CA HIS A 44 3.94 -9.05 14.49
C HIS A 44 3.11 -8.99 15.79
N SER A 45 3.31 -7.95 16.60
CA SER A 45 2.56 -7.77 17.85
C SER A 45 1.06 -7.56 17.59
N ILE A 46 0.67 -6.83 16.56
CA ILE A 46 -0.74 -6.62 16.18
C ILE A 46 -1.39 -7.92 15.74
N PHE A 47 -0.72 -8.74 14.92
CA PHE A 47 -1.24 -10.07 14.54
C PHE A 47 -1.46 -10.97 15.77
N ALA A 48 -0.50 -11.02 16.69
CA ALA A 48 -0.61 -11.79 17.91
C ALA A 48 -1.79 -11.32 18.79
N VAL A 49 -1.97 -10.00 18.90
CA VAL A 49 -3.10 -9.42 19.66
C VAL A 49 -4.42 -9.70 18.96
N ASN A 50 -4.52 -9.54 17.65
CA ASN A 50 -5.72 -9.86 16.87
C ASN A 50 -6.13 -11.33 17.07
N LYS A 51 -5.18 -12.25 16.95
CA LYS A 51 -5.43 -13.70 17.17
C LYS A 51 -5.94 -13.97 18.58
N ARG A 52 -5.31 -13.37 19.59
CA ARG A 52 -5.67 -13.58 21.00
C ARG A 52 -7.04 -13.01 21.36
N THR A 53 -7.37 -11.83 20.82
CA THR A 53 -8.59 -11.09 21.20
C THR A 53 -9.76 -11.32 20.26
N GLY A 54 -9.56 -11.97 19.11
CA GLY A 54 -10.57 -12.08 18.06
C GLY A 54 -10.92 -10.75 17.37
N GLN A 55 -10.17 -9.69 17.65
CA GLN A 55 -10.40 -8.38 17.08
C GLN A 55 -9.61 -8.18 15.78
N ARG A 56 -10.05 -7.24 14.93
CA ARG A 56 -9.48 -6.97 13.60
C ARG A 56 -8.89 -5.57 13.53
N ARG A 57 -7.76 -5.35 14.20
CA ARG A 57 -7.00 -4.10 14.05
C ARG A 57 -6.25 -4.12 12.72
N LYS A 58 -6.33 -3.02 12.00
CA LYS A 58 -5.58 -2.83 10.76
C LYS A 58 -4.21 -2.26 11.07
N MET A 59 -3.20 -2.66 10.29
CA MET A 59 -1.82 -2.15 10.42
C MET A 59 -1.39 -1.49 9.12
N ILE A 60 -0.76 -0.32 9.25
CA ILE A 60 -0.03 0.35 8.17
C ILE A 60 1.41 0.47 8.62
N SER A 61 2.32 -0.19 7.91
CA SER A 61 3.76 -0.13 8.16
C SER A 61 4.45 0.60 7.02
N VAL A 62 5.29 1.57 7.34
CA VAL A 62 6.12 2.29 6.37
C VAL A 62 7.58 2.05 6.73
N GLN A 63 8.38 1.59 5.76
CA GLN A 63 9.81 1.38 5.92
C GLN A 63 10.57 1.81 4.68
N LEU A 64 11.62 2.59 4.88
CA LEU A 64 12.55 2.94 3.83
C LEU A 64 13.41 1.72 3.44
N PRO A 65 13.83 1.61 2.17
CA PRO A 65 14.70 0.52 1.71
C PRO A 65 16.18 0.82 2.06
N GLU A 66 16.45 1.11 3.32
CA GLU A 66 17.82 1.37 3.81
C GLU A 66 18.63 0.10 3.73
N THR A 67 19.85 0.22 3.23
CA THR A 67 20.81 -0.89 3.14
C THR A 67 21.19 -1.38 4.53
N ILE A 68 21.27 -2.68 4.70
CA ILE A 68 21.68 -3.30 5.95
C ILE A 68 23.18 -3.10 6.15
N ASP A 69 23.57 -2.51 7.28
CA ASP A 69 24.97 -2.40 7.68
C ASP A 69 25.53 -3.78 8.09
N GLY A 70 26.44 -4.32 7.30
CA GLY A 70 27.15 -5.58 7.60
C GLY A 70 28.21 -5.46 8.72
N GLY A 71 28.44 -4.29 9.28
CA GLY A 71 29.38 -4.07 10.38
C GLY A 71 28.92 -4.72 11.70
N SER A 72 27.62 -4.77 11.95
CA SER A 72 27.05 -5.43 13.14
C SER A 72 26.87 -6.94 12.93
N GLU A 73 26.84 -7.70 14.03
CA GLU A 73 26.53 -9.14 13.97
C GLU A 73 25.13 -9.40 13.39
N SER A 74 24.15 -8.64 13.83
CA SER A 74 22.76 -8.73 13.33
C SER A 74 22.67 -8.43 11.84
N GLY A 75 23.43 -7.43 11.37
CA GLY A 75 23.51 -7.08 9.95
C GLY A 75 24.13 -8.19 9.12
N ARG A 76 25.26 -8.76 9.56
CA ARG A 76 25.88 -9.92 8.87
C ARG A 76 24.93 -11.10 8.77
N ASN A 77 24.21 -11.40 9.85
CA ASN A 77 23.22 -12.48 9.84
C ASN A 77 22.08 -12.21 8.84
N ALA A 78 21.59 -10.99 8.77
CA ALA A 78 20.54 -10.61 7.81
C ALA A 78 21.03 -10.70 6.35
N VAL A 79 22.24 -10.26 6.06
CA VAL A 79 22.87 -10.39 4.72
C VAL A 79 23.06 -11.87 4.37
N THR A 80 23.51 -12.70 5.31
CA THR A 80 23.66 -14.16 5.10
C THR A 80 22.31 -14.84 4.79
N LEU A 81 21.19 -14.31 5.30
CA LEU A 81 19.86 -14.75 4.97
C LEU A 81 19.30 -14.20 3.64
N GLY A 82 20.11 -13.44 2.89
CA GLY A 82 19.76 -12.90 1.59
C GLY A 82 19.03 -11.55 1.62
N HIS A 83 19.01 -10.85 2.75
CA HIS A 83 18.40 -9.52 2.85
C HIS A 83 19.42 -8.42 2.61
N GLU A 84 19.17 -7.56 1.65
CA GLU A 84 19.99 -6.40 1.33
C GLU A 84 19.52 -5.12 2.04
N THR A 85 18.21 -5.06 2.33
CA THR A 85 17.58 -3.86 2.92
C THR A 85 16.74 -4.19 4.15
N ILE A 86 16.59 -3.19 5.03
CA ILE A 86 15.74 -3.31 6.22
C ILE A 86 14.28 -3.58 5.84
N SER A 87 13.82 -3.02 4.73
CA SER A 87 12.45 -3.26 4.24
C SER A 87 12.24 -4.72 3.80
N GLN A 88 13.23 -5.37 3.18
CA GLN A 88 13.14 -6.81 2.84
C GLN A 88 13.06 -7.66 4.10
N LEU A 89 13.90 -7.37 5.10
CA LEU A 89 13.88 -8.07 6.38
C LEU A 89 12.55 -7.86 7.13
N CYS A 90 11.99 -6.65 7.05
CA CYS A 90 10.68 -6.33 7.60
C CYS A 90 9.57 -7.19 6.97
N LEU A 91 9.55 -7.29 5.65
CA LEU A 91 8.56 -8.07 4.90
C LEU A 91 8.66 -9.56 5.19
N ASP A 92 9.88 -10.12 5.20
CA ASP A 92 10.11 -11.52 5.53
C ASP A 92 9.62 -11.85 6.95
N ARG A 93 9.94 -10.99 7.91
CA ARG A 93 9.45 -11.16 9.28
C ARG A 93 7.93 -11.10 9.40
N ILE A 94 7.28 -10.17 8.70
CA ILE A 94 5.83 -10.04 8.68
C ILE A 94 5.21 -11.32 8.09
N ALA A 95 5.75 -11.82 6.98
CA ALA A 95 5.26 -13.04 6.34
C ALA A 95 5.40 -14.26 7.27
N ARG A 96 6.56 -14.45 7.90
CA ARG A 96 6.79 -15.54 8.87
C ARG A 96 5.85 -15.41 10.07
N ALA A 97 5.71 -14.22 10.64
CA ALA A 97 4.83 -13.98 11.78
C ALA A 97 3.37 -14.33 11.48
N LEU A 98 2.88 -14.05 10.27
CA LEU A 98 1.54 -14.45 9.86
C LEU A 98 1.38 -15.96 9.81
N ILE A 99 2.35 -16.68 9.25
CA ILE A 99 2.34 -18.15 9.17
C ILE A 99 2.42 -18.77 10.56
N ASP A 100 3.33 -18.28 11.41
CA ASP A 100 3.52 -18.80 12.77
C ASP A 100 2.28 -18.59 13.64
N ILE A 101 1.64 -17.42 13.52
CA ILE A 101 0.47 -17.08 14.34
C ILE A 101 -0.80 -17.80 13.85
N TYR A 102 -1.01 -17.91 12.55
CA TYR A 102 -2.29 -18.35 11.99
C TYR A 102 -2.24 -19.71 11.31
N THR A 103 -1.08 -20.29 11.03
CA THR A 103 -0.89 -21.50 10.21
C THR A 103 -1.48 -21.36 8.80
N THR A 104 -2.73 -20.90 8.70
CA THR A 104 -3.42 -20.47 7.49
C THR A 104 -4.06 -19.10 7.77
N PRO A 105 -3.43 -17.99 7.35
CA PRO A 105 -3.96 -16.66 7.62
C PRO A 105 -5.33 -16.48 6.97
N PRO A 106 -6.35 -16.00 7.69
CA PRO A 106 -7.64 -15.66 7.10
C PRO A 106 -7.49 -14.44 6.16
N LEU A 107 -8.41 -14.26 5.22
CA LEU A 107 -8.41 -13.12 4.28
C LEU A 107 -8.31 -11.77 5.00
N SER A 108 -8.89 -11.67 6.21
CA SER A 108 -8.84 -10.45 7.02
C SER A 108 -7.46 -10.09 7.57
N GLU A 109 -6.53 -11.05 7.56
CA GLU A 109 -5.16 -10.90 8.07
C GLU A 109 -4.12 -10.92 6.93
N GLN A 110 -4.56 -10.69 5.69
CA GLN A 110 -3.66 -10.60 4.55
C GLN A 110 -2.92 -9.26 4.54
N THR A 111 -1.69 -9.29 4.05
CA THR A 111 -0.85 -8.11 3.90
C THR A 111 -0.73 -7.75 2.43
N LYS A 112 -1.01 -6.49 2.08
CA LYS A 112 -0.68 -5.91 0.77
C LYS A 112 0.59 -5.09 0.90
N VAL A 113 1.49 -5.24 -0.05
CA VAL A 113 2.77 -4.53 -0.10
C VAL A 113 2.74 -3.56 -1.26
N PHE A 114 3.08 -2.31 -0.99
CA PHE A 114 3.16 -1.27 -2.01
C PHE A 114 4.55 -0.62 -1.98
N ARG A 115 5.04 -0.24 -3.15
CA ARG A 115 6.24 0.58 -3.28
C ARG A 115 5.83 1.98 -3.72
N LEU A 116 6.33 2.99 -3.00
CA LEU A 116 6.17 4.38 -3.44
C LEU A 116 7.14 4.64 -4.59
N THR A 117 6.60 5.06 -5.71
CA THR A 117 7.34 5.40 -6.94
C THR A 117 6.91 6.79 -7.43
N PRO A 118 7.71 7.43 -8.30
CA PRO A 118 7.23 8.62 -9.00
C PRO A 118 5.94 8.34 -9.77
N SER A 119 5.13 9.39 -9.98
CA SER A 119 3.89 9.29 -10.75
C SER A 119 4.12 8.67 -12.14
N ASN A 120 3.21 7.81 -12.55
CA ASN A 120 3.20 7.22 -13.90
C ASN A 120 2.59 8.14 -14.95
N LEU A 121 1.98 9.24 -14.51
CA LEU A 121 1.34 10.22 -15.37
C LEU A 121 2.29 11.40 -15.63
N LYS A 122 2.18 11.97 -16.82
CA LYS A 122 2.87 13.22 -17.15
C LYS A 122 2.29 14.34 -16.31
N GLN A 123 3.13 15.28 -15.92
CA GLN A 123 2.70 16.44 -15.16
C GLN A 123 2.56 17.64 -16.09
N TRP A 124 1.36 18.23 -16.11
CA TRP A 124 1.15 19.49 -16.79
C TRP A 124 1.97 20.59 -16.11
N ARG A 125 2.76 21.31 -16.91
CA ARG A 125 3.53 22.46 -16.44
C ARG A 125 2.98 23.70 -17.15
N GLY A 126 2.14 24.46 -16.46
CA GLY A 126 1.58 25.72 -16.97
C GLY A 126 2.52 26.90 -16.82
N ASP A 127 3.44 26.81 -15.88
CA ASP A 127 4.49 27.79 -15.61
C ASP A 127 5.62 27.63 -16.63
N GLY A 128 5.91 28.68 -17.39
CA GLY A 128 6.97 28.68 -18.41
C GLY A 128 6.47 28.45 -19.84
N ILE A 129 5.17 28.49 -20.09
CA ILE A 129 4.59 28.54 -21.42
C ILE A 129 4.37 30.03 -21.74
N GLU A 130 5.19 30.57 -22.66
CA GLU A 130 5.15 31.98 -23.04
C GLU A 130 4.63 32.18 -24.48
N THR A 131 4.66 31.11 -25.28
CA THR A 131 4.26 31.16 -26.70
C THR A 131 3.16 30.15 -27.03
N ALA A 132 2.46 30.41 -28.15
CA ALA A 132 1.43 29.52 -28.64
C ALA A 132 2.01 28.16 -29.11
N GLU A 133 3.21 28.21 -29.68
CA GLU A 133 3.95 27.03 -30.15
C GLU A 133 4.32 26.11 -28.98
N GLU A 134 4.83 26.67 -27.88
CA GLU A 134 5.15 25.89 -26.66
C GLU A 134 3.90 25.27 -26.04
N LEU A 135 2.76 25.96 -26.08
CA LEU A 135 1.49 25.40 -25.64
C LEU A 135 1.07 24.23 -26.51
N GLU A 136 1.18 24.36 -27.85
CA GLU A 136 0.82 23.31 -28.78
C GLU A 136 1.71 22.08 -28.60
N GLU A 137 3.02 22.24 -28.46
CA GLU A 137 3.96 21.15 -28.16
C GLU A 137 3.59 20.45 -26.85
N GLN A 138 3.25 21.21 -25.83
CA GLN A 138 2.86 20.63 -24.55
C GLN A 138 1.52 19.89 -24.66
N MET A 139 0.54 20.42 -25.39
CA MET A 139 -0.72 19.73 -25.66
C MET A 139 -0.49 18.41 -26.41
N GLN A 140 0.40 18.40 -27.41
CA GLN A 140 0.76 17.18 -28.14
C GLN A 140 1.41 16.12 -27.23
N MET A 141 2.26 16.52 -26.27
CA MET A 141 2.82 15.60 -25.27
C MET A 141 1.75 14.96 -24.39
N PHE A 142 0.60 15.61 -24.24
CA PHE A 142 -0.52 15.14 -23.42
C PHE A 142 -1.60 14.39 -24.19
N VAL A 143 -1.44 14.11 -25.46
CA VAL A 143 -2.30 13.18 -26.21
C VAL A 143 -2.31 11.80 -25.54
N ARG A 144 -1.17 11.42 -24.94
CA ARG A 144 -1.10 10.32 -23.98
C ARG A 144 -0.66 10.87 -22.63
N THR A 145 -1.49 10.70 -21.62
CA THR A 145 -1.25 11.21 -20.27
C THR A 145 -0.27 10.37 -19.47
N GLU A 146 -0.10 9.11 -19.84
CA GLU A 146 0.84 8.18 -19.23
C GLU A 146 2.27 8.41 -19.73
N LYS A 147 3.23 8.10 -18.88
CA LYS A 147 4.65 8.06 -19.25
C LYS A 147 4.95 6.78 -20.04
N ASP A 148 5.94 6.86 -20.92
CA ASP A 148 6.37 5.70 -21.69
C ASP A 148 6.86 4.59 -20.75
N GLY A 149 6.41 3.35 -21.03
CA GLY A 149 6.74 2.18 -20.22
C GLY A 149 6.00 2.05 -18.90
N ALA A 150 5.04 2.94 -18.60
CA ALA A 150 4.23 2.82 -17.38
C ALA A 150 3.33 1.57 -17.45
N ALA A 151 3.42 0.72 -16.43
CA ALA A 151 2.58 -0.47 -16.35
C ALA A 151 1.13 -0.09 -16.02
N VAL A 152 0.18 -0.74 -16.69
CA VAL A 152 -1.27 -0.49 -16.51
C VAL A 152 -1.69 -0.63 -15.04
N GLU A 153 -1.17 -1.64 -14.35
CA GLU A 153 -1.44 -1.85 -12.93
C GLU A 153 -0.96 -0.68 -12.06
N HIS A 154 0.21 -0.12 -12.34
CA HIS A 154 0.72 1.03 -11.60
C HIS A 154 -0.12 2.28 -11.84
N ILE A 155 -0.55 2.52 -13.08
CA ILE A 155 -1.48 3.62 -13.41
C ILE A 155 -2.79 3.44 -12.64
N PHE A 156 -3.31 2.22 -12.61
CA PHE A 156 -4.56 1.91 -11.92
C PHE A 156 -4.48 2.24 -10.41
N PHE A 157 -3.43 1.80 -9.70
CA PHE A 157 -3.25 2.14 -8.30
C PHE A 157 -3.08 3.65 -8.07
N GLU A 158 -2.39 4.34 -8.96
CA GLU A 158 -2.27 5.80 -8.89
C GLU A 158 -3.63 6.49 -9.07
N LEU A 159 -4.47 6.02 -10.00
CA LEU A 159 -5.83 6.53 -10.18
C LEU A 159 -6.70 6.26 -8.96
N LEU A 160 -6.63 5.08 -8.34
CA LEU A 160 -7.33 4.81 -7.09
C LEU A 160 -7.01 5.86 -6.03
N LEU A 161 -5.72 6.19 -5.84
CA LEU A 161 -5.29 7.22 -4.90
C LEU A 161 -5.83 8.61 -5.27
N LYS A 162 -5.74 8.99 -6.55
CA LYS A 162 -6.24 10.31 -7.04
C LYS A 162 -7.75 10.46 -6.85
N PHE A 163 -8.50 9.37 -6.97
CA PHE A 163 -9.94 9.34 -6.71
C PHE A 163 -10.30 9.09 -5.23
N GLY A 164 -9.31 9.12 -4.33
CA GLY A 164 -9.51 8.96 -2.89
C GLY A 164 -9.99 7.56 -2.49
N GLN A 165 -9.69 6.54 -3.31
CA GLN A 165 -10.03 5.16 -3.00
C GLN A 165 -8.88 4.50 -2.20
N PRO A 166 -9.20 3.71 -1.16
CA PRO A 166 -8.18 2.90 -0.49
C PRO A 166 -7.52 1.91 -1.46
N LEU A 167 -6.20 1.73 -1.37
CA LEU A 167 -5.48 0.75 -2.19
C LEU A 167 -5.90 -0.70 -1.91
N THR A 168 -6.62 -0.93 -0.82
CA THR A 168 -7.21 -2.22 -0.46
C THR A 168 -8.62 -2.42 -1.01
N THR A 169 -9.16 -1.46 -1.76
CA THR A 169 -10.49 -1.56 -2.38
C THR A 169 -10.57 -2.82 -3.24
N PRO A 170 -11.60 -3.66 -3.07
CA PRO A 170 -11.82 -4.80 -3.94
C PRO A 170 -12.12 -4.32 -5.37
N VAL A 171 -11.41 -4.90 -6.32
CA VAL A 171 -11.55 -4.59 -7.74
C VAL A 171 -11.84 -5.88 -8.48
N GLU A 172 -12.81 -5.83 -9.36
CA GLU A 172 -13.10 -6.90 -10.31
C GLU A 172 -12.66 -6.46 -11.71
N VAL A 173 -12.11 -7.39 -12.45
CA VAL A 173 -11.76 -7.16 -13.85
C VAL A 173 -12.83 -7.85 -14.71
N LEU A 174 -13.57 -7.04 -15.46
CA LEU A 174 -14.60 -7.48 -16.39
C LEU A 174 -14.04 -7.42 -17.80
N ASP A 175 -14.35 -8.42 -18.61
CA ASP A 175 -14.12 -8.34 -20.07
C ASP A 175 -15.34 -7.70 -20.73
N VAL A 176 -15.15 -6.58 -21.37
CA VAL A 176 -16.19 -5.88 -22.14
C VAL A 176 -15.72 -5.78 -23.59
N CYS A 177 -16.25 -6.64 -24.43
CA CYS A 177 -15.90 -6.70 -25.86
C CYS A 177 -14.39 -6.84 -26.12
N GLY A 178 -13.70 -7.69 -25.34
CA GLY A 178 -12.25 -7.91 -25.46
C GLY A 178 -11.39 -6.84 -24.77
N THR A 179 -12.01 -5.89 -24.08
CA THR A 179 -11.30 -4.84 -23.31
C THR A 179 -11.42 -5.10 -21.82
N PRO A 180 -10.30 -5.19 -21.07
CA PRO A 180 -10.34 -5.33 -19.63
C PRO A 180 -10.80 -4.03 -18.97
N VAL A 181 -11.87 -4.11 -18.20
CA VAL A 181 -12.46 -3.00 -17.45
C VAL A 181 -12.35 -3.30 -15.96
N HIS A 182 -11.70 -2.41 -15.21
CA HIS A 182 -11.59 -2.53 -13.76
C HIS A 182 -12.79 -1.87 -13.08
N ALA A 183 -13.60 -2.66 -12.38
CA ALA A 183 -14.82 -2.21 -11.71
C ALA A 183 -14.65 -2.18 -10.19
N ILE A 184 -15.18 -1.15 -9.56
CA ILE A 184 -15.26 -1.02 -8.10
C ILE A 184 -16.72 -1.19 -7.68
N HIS A 185 -17.04 -2.31 -7.02
CA HIS A 185 -18.43 -2.70 -6.71
C HIS A 185 -19.19 -1.73 -5.80
N HIS A 186 -18.50 -1.05 -4.88
CA HIS A 186 -19.16 -0.17 -3.91
C HIS A 186 -19.38 1.27 -4.42
N ARG A 187 -18.91 1.56 -5.63
CA ARG A 187 -19.11 2.84 -6.32
C ARG A 187 -19.24 2.58 -7.81
N PRO A 188 -20.06 3.35 -8.55
CA PRO A 188 -20.19 3.21 -9.99
C PRO A 188 -18.94 3.79 -10.70
N MET A 189 -17.77 3.20 -10.45
CA MET A 189 -16.51 3.61 -11.05
C MET A 189 -15.94 2.46 -11.88
N LEU A 190 -15.71 2.76 -13.14
CA LEU A 190 -15.10 1.87 -14.11
C LEU A 190 -13.82 2.53 -14.62
N PHE A 191 -12.74 1.77 -14.67
CA PHE A 191 -11.47 2.23 -15.25
C PHE A 191 -11.17 1.41 -16.49
N VAL A 192 -11.05 2.10 -17.63
CA VAL A 192 -10.60 1.55 -18.90
C VAL A 192 -9.21 2.10 -19.15
N LEU A 193 -8.20 1.24 -19.03
CA LEU A 193 -6.79 1.63 -19.05
C LEU A 193 -6.07 1.23 -20.35
N SER A 194 -6.73 0.49 -21.21
CA SER A 194 -6.27 0.20 -22.58
C SER A 194 -7.07 1.04 -23.56
N GLY A 195 -6.44 1.49 -24.65
CA GLY A 195 -7.11 2.27 -25.68
C GLY A 195 -8.34 1.53 -26.20
N LEU A 196 -9.49 2.18 -26.16
CA LEU A 196 -10.69 1.69 -26.81
C LEU A 196 -10.47 1.77 -28.31
N SER A 197 -10.43 0.63 -29.00
CA SER A 197 -10.30 0.56 -30.45
C SER A 197 -11.55 1.07 -31.17
N GLU A 198 -12.71 0.99 -30.49
CA GLU A 198 -14.00 1.50 -30.96
C GLU A 198 -14.80 2.10 -29.79
N PRO A 199 -15.66 3.13 -30.03
CA PRO A 199 -16.53 3.64 -29.00
C PRO A 199 -17.48 2.51 -28.54
N MET A 200 -17.54 2.27 -27.22
CA MET A 200 -18.53 1.35 -26.67
C MET A 200 -19.92 1.91 -27.01
N SER A 201 -20.61 1.24 -27.94
CA SER A 201 -22.02 1.54 -28.21
C SER A 201 -22.85 1.17 -26.99
N ARG A 202 -23.82 2.03 -26.67
CA ARG A 202 -24.80 1.79 -25.60
C ARG A 202 -25.71 0.62 -25.89
#